data_acc9cef8086631807501130a751d3052
#
_entry.id   acc9cef8086631807501130a751d3052
#
_cell.length_a   1.000
_cell.length_b   1.000
_cell.length_c   1.000
_cell.angle_alpha   90.00
_cell.angle_beta   90.00
_cell.angle_gamma   90.00
#
_symmetry.space_group_name_H-M   'P 1'
#
loop_
_entity.id
_entity.type
_entity.pdbx_description
1 polymer ?
#
loop_
_entity_poly.entity_id
_entity_poly.type
_entity_poly.pdbx_seq_one_letter_code
_entity_poly.pdbx_strand_id
1 'polypeptide(L)' 'MSDIEERVKKIVVEHLGVEEAKIQSDLKFIDDLGADSLDTVELVMAFEEEFGCEIPDDAAEKIVTLKDAVTYLTANSN' A
#
# COMPACT_ATOMS: atom_id res chain seq x y z
N MET A 1 14.49 10.29 -2.37
CA MET A 1 13.34 9.66 -1.74
C MET A 1 12.09 9.94 -2.54
N SER A 2 11.24 8.97 -2.65
CA SER A 2 10.03 9.06 -3.46
C SER A 2 8.87 9.59 -2.60
N ASP A 3 8.19 10.62 -3.07
CA ASP A 3 6.98 11.10 -2.42
C ASP A 3 5.93 10.01 -2.37
N ILE A 4 5.91 9.16 -3.39
CA ILE A 4 4.96 8.05 -3.47
C ILE A 4 5.19 7.08 -2.31
N GLU A 5 6.44 6.73 -2.04
CA GLU A 5 6.76 5.83 -0.94
C GLU A 5 6.31 6.39 0.40
N GLU A 6 6.56 7.66 0.65
CA GLU A 6 6.14 8.30 1.89
C GLU A 6 4.63 8.35 2.03
N ARG A 7 3.93 8.63 0.94
CA ARG A 7 2.47 8.67 0.94
C ARG A 7 1.87 7.28 1.18
N VAL A 8 2.46 6.25 0.58
CA VAL A 8 2.04 4.87 0.80
C VAL A 8 2.22 4.48 2.26
N LYS A 9 3.38 4.78 2.83
CA LYS A 9 3.66 4.49 4.24
C LYS A 9 2.65 5.17 5.15
N LYS A 10 2.34 6.43 4.88
CA LYS A 10 1.40 7.18 5.69
C LYS A 10 0.01 6.54 5.66
N ILE A 11 -0.42 6.12 4.50
CA ILE A 11 -1.71 5.46 4.35
C ILE A 11 -1.75 4.15 5.15
N VAL A 12 -0.69 3.37 5.07
CA VAL A 12 -0.59 2.11 5.81
C VAL A 12 -0.64 2.36 7.31
N VAL A 13 0.10 3.35 7.79
CA VAL A 13 0.09 3.71 9.21
C VAL A 13 -1.31 4.08 9.67
N GLU A 14 -2.02 4.88 8.91
CA GLU A 14 -3.36 5.35 9.28
C GLU A 14 -4.40 4.22 9.27
N HIS A 15 -4.32 3.33 8.29
CA HIS A 15 -5.32 2.27 8.15
C HIS A 15 -5.07 1.08 9.05
N LEU A 16 -3.83 0.72 9.28
CA LEU A 16 -3.49 -0.46 10.07
C LEU A 16 -3.06 -0.14 11.49
N GLY A 17 -2.86 1.13 11.80
CA GLY A 17 -2.47 1.54 13.14
C GLY A 17 -1.08 1.06 13.55
N VAL A 18 -0.16 0.94 12.61
CA VAL A 18 1.20 0.48 12.88
C VAL A 18 2.15 1.67 12.92
N GLU A 19 3.30 1.49 13.58
CA GLU A 19 4.32 2.53 13.66
C GLU A 19 5.08 2.65 12.35
N GLU A 20 5.29 3.88 11.89
CA GLU A 20 6.02 4.12 10.65
C GLU A 20 7.42 3.52 10.68
N ALA A 21 8.07 3.53 11.84
CA ALA A 21 9.41 2.98 11.99
C ALA A 21 9.50 1.48 11.70
N LYS A 22 8.37 0.78 11.79
CA LYS A 22 8.32 -0.66 11.54
C LYS A 22 8.03 -0.98 10.08
N ILE A 23 7.74 0.02 9.26
CA ILE A 23 7.38 -0.19 7.87
C ILE A 23 8.64 -0.19 7.01
N GLN A 24 8.90 -1.33 6.35
CA GLN A 24 10.04 -1.53 5.48
C GLN A 24 9.55 -1.88 4.08
N SER A 25 10.41 -1.72 3.08
CA SER A 25 10.03 -1.93 1.68
C SER A 25 9.54 -3.36 1.39
N ASP A 26 10.14 -4.34 2.04
CA ASP A 26 9.78 -5.75 1.84
C ASP A 26 8.72 -6.25 2.80
N LEU A 27 8.13 -5.35 3.58
CA LEU A 27 7.12 -5.71 4.55
C LEU A 27 5.85 -6.21 3.85
N LYS A 28 5.37 -7.35 4.29
CA LYS A 28 4.14 -7.95 3.76
C LYS A 28 2.94 -7.52 4.59
N PHE A 29 1.93 -7.03 3.92
CA PHE A 29 0.76 -6.49 4.63
C PHE A 29 0.06 -7.55 5.47
N ILE A 30 -0.15 -8.74 4.93
CA ILE A 30 -0.84 -9.81 5.63
C ILE A 30 0.06 -10.49 6.63
N ASP A 31 1.24 -10.94 6.20
CA ASP A 31 2.11 -11.76 7.04
C ASP A 31 2.79 -10.96 8.15
N ASP A 32 3.24 -9.75 7.84
CA ASP A 32 4.01 -8.96 8.80
C ASP A 32 3.16 -8.00 9.63
N LEU A 33 2.10 -7.45 9.05
CA LEU A 33 1.23 -6.50 9.73
C LEU A 33 -0.06 -7.13 10.23
N GLY A 34 -0.33 -8.38 9.89
CA GLY A 34 -1.54 -9.05 10.31
C GLY A 34 -2.80 -8.53 9.67
N ALA A 35 -2.69 -7.87 8.52
CA ALA A 35 -3.86 -7.39 7.79
C ALA A 35 -4.64 -8.56 7.21
N ASP A 36 -5.95 -8.49 7.26
CA ASP A 36 -6.76 -9.50 6.59
C ASP A 36 -7.14 -9.03 5.18
N SER A 37 -7.92 -9.84 4.46
CA SER A 37 -8.27 -9.51 3.09
C SER A 37 -9.10 -8.23 3.00
N LEU A 38 -9.92 -7.95 4.00
CA LEU A 38 -10.71 -6.72 4.03
C LEU A 38 -9.82 -5.49 4.22
N ASP A 39 -8.84 -5.60 5.11
CA ASP A 39 -7.87 -4.52 5.31
C ASP A 39 -7.12 -4.22 4.03
N THR A 40 -6.74 -5.26 3.29
CA THR A 40 -6.04 -5.10 2.03
C THR A 40 -6.91 -4.35 1.01
N VAL A 41 -8.19 -4.69 0.92
CA VAL A 41 -9.12 -4.01 0.03
C VAL A 41 -9.23 -2.53 0.41
N GLU A 42 -9.33 -2.23 1.68
CA GLU A 42 -9.42 -0.84 2.14
C GLU A 42 -8.14 -0.06 1.82
N LEU A 43 -6.98 -0.69 1.97
CA LEU A 43 -5.72 -0.06 1.60
C LEU A 43 -5.67 0.26 0.11
N VAL A 44 -6.10 -0.67 -0.72
CA VAL A 44 -6.13 -0.48 -2.17
C VAL A 44 -7.02 0.71 -2.52
N MET A 45 -8.19 0.79 -1.91
CA MET A 45 -9.11 1.90 -2.15
C MET A 45 -8.51 3.24 -1.71
N ALA A 46 -7.81 3.25 -0.59
CA ALA A 46 -7.15 4.45 -0.11
C ALA A 46 -6.04 4.89 -1.06
N PHE A 47 -5.29 3.95 -1.61
CA PHE A 47 -4.26 4.26 -2.61
C PHE A 47 -4.89 4.84 -3.88
N GLU A 48 -6.01 4.30 -4.32
CA GLU A 48 -6.70 4.82 -5.49
C GLU A 48 -7.13 6.28 -5.29
N GLU A 49 -7.67 6.59 -4.13
CA GLU A 49 -8.07 7.96 -3.83
C GLU A 49 -6.89 8.91 -3.70
N GLU A 50 -5.83 8.45 -3.04
CA GLU A 50 -4.67 9.31 -2.80
C GLU A 50 -3.91 9.64 -4.09
N PHE A 51 -3.81 8.67 -4.99
CA PHE A 51 -3.00 8.83 -6.20
C PHE A 51 -3.82 9.09 -7.46
N GLY A 52 -5.14 9.09 -7.34
CA GLY A 52 -6.02 9.37 -8.46
C GLY A 52 -5.90 8.37 -9.59
N CYS A 53 -5.63 7.10 -9.26
CA CYS A 53 -5.52 6.04 -10.25
C CYS A 53 -6.44 4.89 -9.87
N GLU A 54 -6.67 3.99 -10.82
CA GLU A 54 -7.50 2.82 -10.59
C GLU A 54 -6.62 1.58 -10.47
N ILE A 55 -6.88 0.77 -9.45
CA ILE A 55 -6.14 -0.48 -9.23
C ILE A 55 -7.11 -1.63 -9.43
N PRO A 56 -7.06 -2.32 -10.59
CA PRO A 56 -7.96 -3.45 -10.81
C PRO A 56 -7.67 -4.61 -9.86
N ASP A 57 -8.65 -5.49 -9.69
CA ASP A 57 -8.54 -6.59 -8.73
C ASP A 57 -7.32 -7.48 -8.97
N ASP A 58 -7.00 -7.77 -10.22
CA ASP A 58 -5.85 -8.61 -10.53
C ASP A 58 -4.53 -7.94 -10.16
N ALA A 59 -4.46 -6.62 -10.30
CA ALA A 59 -3.28 -5.86 -9.85
C ALA A 59 -3.23 -5.81 -8.32
N ALA A 60 -4.38 -5.62 -7.67
CA ALA A 60 -4.45 -5.59 -6.21
C ALA A 60 -3.97 -6.91 -5.60
N GLU A 61 -4.27 -8.03 -6.23
CA GLU A 61 -3.81 -9.34 -5.76
C GLU A 61 -2.30 -9.47 -5.77
N LYS A 62 -1.63 -8.74 -6.64
CA LYS A 62 -0.17 -8.77 -6.76
C LYS A 62 0.52 -7.83 -5.78
N ILE A 63 -0.23 -6.94 -5.16
CA ILE A 63 0.32 -6.00 -4.19
C ILE A 63 0.35 -6.70 -2.83
N VAL A 64 1.44 -7.41 -2.58
CA VAL A 64 1.63 -8.18 -1.34
C VAL A 64 2.50 -7.43 -0.35
N THR A 65 3.48 -6.70 -0.84
CA THR A 65 4.42 -5.94 -0.02
C THR A 65 4.28 -4.45 -0.26
N LEU A 66 4.86 -3.66 0.65
CA LEU A 66 4.93 -2.22 0.49
C LEU A 66 5.63 -1.85 -0.82
N LYS A 67 6.72 -2.55 -1.13
CA LYS A 67 7.46 -2.32 -2.37
C LYS A 67 6.60 -2.56 -3.61
N ASP A 68 5.77 -3.59 -3.58
CA ASP A 68 4.85 -3.88 -4.68
C ASP A 68 3.89 -2.72 -4.90
N ALA A 69 3.34 -2.17 -3.82
CA ALA A 69 2.43 -1.04 -3.90
C ALA A 69 3.13 0.19 -4.46
N VAL A 70 4.33 0.49 -3.96
CA VAL A 70 5.11 1.65 -4.43
C VAL A 70 5.44 1.49 -5.91
N THR A 71 5.88 0.31 -6.32
CA THR A 71 6.23 0.04 -7.71
C THR A 71 5.03 0.24 -8.63
N TYR A 72 3.88 -0.31 -8.25
CA TYR A 72 2.67 -0.17 -9.05
C TYR A 72 2.24 1.29 -9.16
N LEU A 73 2.20 1.99 -8.06
CA LEU A 73 1.74 3.38 -8.03
C LEU A 73 2.72 4.31 -8.75
N THR A 74 4.01 4.03 -8.66
CA THR A 74 5.01 4.82 -9.41
C THR A 74 4.79 4.70 -10.91
N ALA A 75 4.42 3.51 -11.37
CA ALA A 75 4.21 3.27 -12.80
C ALA A 75 2.86 3.82 -13.29
N ASN A 76 1.86 3.94 -12.43
CA ASN A 76 0.48 4.22 -12.84
C ASN A 76 -0.10 5.53 -12.32
N SER A 77 0.54 6.19 -11.37
CA SER A 77 0.04 7.48 -10.89
C SER A 77 0.52 8.62 -11.77
N ASN A 78 -0.24 9.69 -11.75
CA ASN A 78 0.13 10.90 -12.48
C ASN A 78 0.88 11.86 -11.59
#